data_42f9e45fae6d2533eaee20cd9e259e1b
#
_entry.id   42f9e45fae6d2533eaee20cd9e259e1b
#
_cell.length_a   1.000
_cell.length_b   1.000
_cell.length_c   1.000
_cell.angle_alpha   90.00
_cell.angle_beta   90.00
_cell.angle_gamma   90.00
#
_symmetry.space_group_name_H-M   'P 1'
#
loop_
_entity.id
_entity.type
_entity.pdbx_description
1 polymer ?
#
loop_
_entity_poly.entity_id
_entity_poly.type
_entity_poly.pdbx_seq_one_letter_code
_entity_poly.pdbx_strand_id
1 'polypeptide(L)'
;GLYAGQDGVMLALAETDGLTAGALAGKLGVKAPTMTRTIGRMEAQGFLERRPDRDDARLTKVYLTELGRDRLQIIAEAGQHSEKLATRGLTDKQVRTLMKLLRAVDSNLQAARAAD
;
A
#
# COMPACT_ATOMS: atom_id res chain seq x y z
N GLY A 1 5.63 3.91 4.47
CA GLY A 1 6.28 2.83 5.10
C GLY A 1 7.10 1.97 4.17
N LEU A 2 7.23 0.73 4.54
CA LEU A 2 7.97 -0.24 3.73
C LEU A 2 7.37 -0.43 2.33
N TYR A 3 6.10 -0.07 2.18
CA TYR A 3 5.32 -0.29 0.96
C TYR A 3 4.80 1.03 0.39
N ALA A 4 5.65 2.07 0.34
CA ALA A 4 5.24 3.38 -0.18
C ALA A 4 5.10 3.42 -1.71
N GLY A 5 5.61 2.42 -2.42
CA GLY A 5 5.52 2.32 -3.88
C GLY A 5 4.25 1.59 -4.34
N GLN A 6 4.37 0.84 -5.43
CA GLN A 6 3.23 0.13 -6.02
C GLN A 6 2.58 -0.87 -5.07
N ASP A 7 3.40 -1.61 -4.31
CA ASP A 7 2.89 -2.58 -3.33
C ASP A 7 2.06 -1.89 -2.25
N GLY A 8 2.50 -0.70 -1.81
CA GLY A 8 1.77 0.10 -0.83
C GLY A 8 0.41 0.53 -1.33
N VAL A 9 0.32 0.95 -2.59
CA VAL A 9 -0.95 1.33 -3.21
C VAL A 9 -1.91 0.14 -3.25
N MET A 10 -1.43 -1.02 -3.67
CA MET A 10 -2.24 -2.23 -3.74
C MET A 10 -2.77 -2.65 -2.37
N LEU A 11 -1.91 -2.63 -1.35
CA LEU A 11 -2.29 -3.00 0.01
C LEU A 11 -3.31 -2.01 0.59
N ALA A 12 -3.13 -0.72 0.34
CA ALA A 12 -4.07 0.31 0.80
C ALA A 12 -5.45 0.11 0.16
N LEU A 13 -5.51 -0.18 -1.13
CA LEU A 13 -6.77 -0.42 -1.83
C LEU A 13 -7.41 -1.76 -1.46
N ALA A 14 -6.62 -2.74 -1.03
CA ALA A 14 -7.15 -3.99 -0.50
C ALA A 14 -7.94 -3.77 0.79
N GLU A 15 -7.49 -2.85 1.64
CA GLU A 15 -8.20 -2.49 2.87
C GLU A 15 -9.44 -1.65 2.58
N THR A 16 -9.32 -0.67 1.69
CA THR A 16 -10.39 0.26 1.34
C THR A 16 -10.29 0.60 -0.14
N ASP A 17 -11.05 -0.10 -0.96
CA ASP A 17 -11.08 0.19 -2.40
C ASP A 17 -11.78 1.53 -2.67
N GLY A 18 -11.48 2.14 -3.78
CA GLY A 18 -12.11 3.40 -4.15
C GLY A 18 -11.60 4.62 -3.39
N LEU A 19 -10.30 4.76 -3.27
CA LEU A 19 -9.65 5.92 -2.66
C LEU A 19 -9.24 6.93 -3.73
N THR A 20 -9.25 8.22 -3.37
CA THR A 20 -8.68 9.27 -4.23
C THR A 20 -7.17 9.23 -4.20
N ALA A 21 -6.52 9.83 -5.19
CA ALA A 21 -5.05 9.95 -5.22
C ALA A 21 -4.54 10.71 -3.99
N GLY A 22 -5.26 11.75 -3.56
CA GLY A 22 -4.91 12.51 -2.36
C GLY A 22 -4.98 11.68 -1.09
N ALA A 23 -6.04 10.87 -0.95
CA ALA A 23 -6.19 9.96 0.20
C ALA A 23 -5.06 8.92 0.24
N LEU A 24 -4.71 8.35 -0.92
CA LEU A 24 -3.59 7.40 -1.03
C LEU A 24 -2.27 8.06 -0.66
N ALA A 25 -2.01 9.26 -1.16
CA ALA A 25 -0.79 10.00 -0.85
C ALA A 25 -0.66 10.24 0.65
N GLY A 26 -1.75 10.68 1.30
CA GLY A 26 -1.77 10.89 2.74
C GLY A 26 -1.57 9.61 3.53
N LYS A 27 -2.25 8.54 3.13
CA LYS A 27 -2.15 7.24 3.80
C LYS A 27 -0.75 6.64 3.72
N LEU A 28 -0.08 6.80 2.59
CA LEU A 28 1.25 6.22 2.36
C LEU A 28 2.39 7.17 2.70
N GLY A 29 2.09 8.41 3.07
CA GLY A 29 3.11 9.38 3.43
C GLY A 29 3.98 9.80 2.25
N VAL A 30 3.43 9.85 1.05
CA VAL A 30 4.15 10.28 -0.16
C VAL A 30 3.54 11.57 -0.69
N LYS A 31 4.31 12.32 -1.48
CA LYS A 31 3.85 13.57 -2.09
C LYS A 31 2.86 13.30 -3.21
N ALA A 32 1.89 14.20 -3.38
CA ALA A 32 0.84 14.06 -4.37
C ALA A 32 1.35 13.82 -5.80
N PRO A 33 2.37 14.55 -6.31
CA PRO A 33 2.88 14.28 -7.66
C PRO A 33 3.46 12.88 -7.83
N THR A 34 4.14 12.37 -6.79
CA THR A 34 4.69 11.01 -6.80
C THR A 34 3.56 9.98 -6.84
N MET A 35 2.52 10.19 -6.04
CA MET A 35 1.36 9.29 -6.03
C MET A 35 0.64 9.28 -7.37
N THR A 36 0.40 10.46 -7.95
CA THR A 36 -0.23 10.57 -9.27
C THR A 36 0.54 9.79 -10.34
N ARG A 37 1.87 9.89 -10.31
CA ARG A 37 2.75 9.17 -11.22
C ARG A 37 2.69 7.66 -11.04
N THR A 38 2.72 7.22 -9.77
CA THR A 38 2.63 5.79 -9.43
C THR A 38 1.30 5.21 -9.89
N ILE A 39 0.19 5.90 -9.61
CA ILE A 39 -1.15 5.47 -10.05
C ILE A 39 -1.21 5.38 -11.58
N GLY A 40 -0.67 6.37 -12.29
CA GLY A 40 -0.64 6.37 -13.76
C GLY A 40 0.10 5.15 -14.32
N ARG A 41 1.24 4.80 -13.73
CA ARG A 41 2.00 3.61 -14.14
C ARG A 41 1.21 2.32 -13.90
N MET A 42 0.59 2.21 -12.74
CA MET A 42 -0.20 1.02 -12.38
C MET A 42 -1.46 0.88 -13.22
N GLU A 43 -2.07 2.01 -13.59
CA GLU A 43 -3.19 2.02 -14.52
C GLU A 43 -2.74 1.54 -15.90
N ALA A 44 -1.60 2.01 -16.40
CA ALA A 44 -1.02 1.58 -17.67
C ALA A 44 -0.66 0.09 -17.66
N GLN A 45 -0.27 -0.45 -16.50
CA GLN A 45 0.02 -1.88 -16.32
C GLN A 45 -1.27 -2.73 -16.19
N GLY A 46 -2.42 -2.09 -16.08
CA GLY A 46 -3.70 -2.79 -15.93
C GLY A 46 -4.07 -3.19 -14.51
N PHE A 47 -3.32 -2.75 -13.50
CA PHE A 47 -3.57 -3.11 -12.10
C PHE A 47 -4.62 -2.24 -11.42
N LEU A 48 -4.82 -1.03 -11.92
CA LEU A 48 -5.78 -0.07 -11.37
C LEU A 48 -6.67 0.49 -12.48
N GLU A 49 -7.84 0.95 -12.07
CA GLU A 49 -8.71 1.73 -12.93
C GLU A 49 -9.23 2.95 -12.18
N ARG A 50 -9.49 4.03 -12.91
CA ARG A 50 -10.07 5.26 -12.36
C ARG A 50 -11.54 5.33 -12.73
N ARG A 51 -12.36 5.73 -11.77
CA ARG A 51 -13.78 5.96 -12.00
C ARG A 51 -14.20 7.25 -11.28
N PRO A 52 -15.12 8.05 -11.87
CA PRO A 52 -15.69 9.18 -11.17
C PRO A 52 -16.47 8.69 -9.96
N ASP A 53 -16.47 9.49 -8.88
CA ASP A 53 -17.26 9.19 -7.71
C ASP A 53 -18.76 9.25 -8.05
N ARG A 54 -19.55 8.36 -7.44
CA ARG A 54 -20.99 8.30 -7.65
C ARG A 54 -21.70 9.58 -7.24
N ASP A 55 -21.29 10.13 -6.10
CA ASP A 55 -21.99 11.26 -5.49
C ASP A 55 -21.40 12.60 -5.92
N ASP A 56 -20.12 12.62 -6.32
CA ASP A 56 -19.45 13.82 -6.79
C ASP A 56 -18.53 13.50 -7.96
N ALA A 57 -19.00 13.73 -9.17
CA ALA A 57 -18.27 13.44 -10.41
C ALA A 57 -16.97 14.25 -10.56
N ARG A 58 -16.75 15.28 -9.74
CA ARG A 58 -15.50 16.03 -9.71
C ARG A 58 -14.37 15.25 -9.05
N LEU A 59 -14.71 14.26 -8.26
CA LEU A 59 -13.74 13.37 -7.61
C LEU A 59 -13.50 12.14 -8.47
N THR A 60 -12.25 11.75 -8.59
CA THR A 60 -11.85 10.50 -9.25
C THR A 60 -11.32 9.54 -8.20
N LYS A 61 -11.88 8.35 -8.16
CA LYS A 61 -11.46 7.29 -7.26
C LYS A 61 -10.72 6.20 -8.02
N VAL A 62 -9.81 5.55 -7.32
CA VAL A 62 -8.95 4.50 -7.86
C VAL A 62 -9.38 3.16 -7.31
N TYR A 63 -9.50 2.17 -8.17
CA TYR A 63 -9.94 0.81 -7.82
C TYR A 63 -8.95 -0.22 -8.33
N LEU A 64 -8.80 -1.31 -7.58
CA LEU A 64 -8.07 -2.48 -8.07
C LEU A 64 -8.88 -3.16 -9.19
N THR A 65 -8.19 -3.53 -10.25
CA THR A 65 -8.75 -4.42 -11.28
C THR A 65 -8.63 -5.87 -10.82
N GLU A 66 -9.19 -6.81 -11.57
CA GLU A 66 -9.00 -8.24 -11.33
C GLU A 66 -7.51 -8.59 -11.39
N LEU A 67 -6.80 -8.07 -12.39
CA LEU A 67 -5.35 -8.26 -12.52
C LEU A 67 -4.59 -7.69 -11.30
N GLY A 68 -5.03 -6.53 -10.79
CA GLY A 68 -4.47 -5.94 -9.59
C GLY A 68 -4.65 -6.81 -8.36
N ARG A 69 -5.82 -7.41 -8.21
CA ARG A 69 -6.10 -8.36 -7.11
C ARG A 69 -5.25 -9.61 -7.20
N ASP A 70 -5.06 -10.14 -8.39
CA ASP A 70 -4.19 -11.31 -8.62
C ASP A 70 -2.75 -10.99 -8.23
N ARG A 71 -2.27 -9.81 -8.61
CA ARG A 71 -0.92 -9.35 -8.25
C ARG A 71 -0.78 -9.19 -6.74
N LEU A 72 -1.80 -8.66 -6.09
CA LEU A 72 -1.83 -8.51 -4.63
C LEU A 72 -1.71 -9.85 -3.93
N GLN A 73 -2.37 -10.89 -4.44
CA GLN A 73 -2.29 -12.25 -3.90
C GLN A 73 -0.84 -12.76 -3.92
N ILE A 74 -0.14 -12.56 -5.03
CA ILE A 74 1.27 -12.96 -5.16
C ILE A 74 2.15 -12.20 -4.15
N ILE A 75 1.92 -10.91 -3.98
CA ILE A 75 2.66 -10.08 -3.02
C ILE A 75 2.42 -10.59 -1.59
N ALA A 76 1.18 -10.90 -1.24
CA ALA A 76 0.83 -11.38 0.08
C ALA A 76 1.50 -12.72 0.38
N GLU A 77 1.51 -13.64 -0.58
CA GLU A 77 2.16 -14.95 -0.44
C GLU A 77 3.68 -14.80 -0.29
N ALA A 78 4.30 -13.94 -1.08
CA ALA A 78 5.74 -13.67 -0.98
C ALA A 78 6.11 -13.06 0.38
N GLY A 79 5.28 -12.14 0.88
CA GLY A 79 5.47 -11.54 2.19
C GLY A 79 5.37 -12.55 3.32
N GLN A 80 4.39 -13.45 3.28
CA GLN A 80 4.24 -14.53 4.26
C GLN A 80 5.44 -15.48 4.25
N HIS A 81 5.91 -15.85 3.06
CA HIS A 81 7.07 -16.72 2.94
C HIS A 81 8.32 -16.07 3.51
N SER A 82 8.57 -14.82 3.19
CA SER A 82 9.70 -14.06 3.72
C SER A 82 9.64 -13.92 5.24
N GLU A 83 8.46 -13.68 5.81
CA GLU A 83 8.24 -13.59 7.25
C GLU A 83 8.58 -14.90 7.94
N LYS A 84 8.13 -16.03 7.40
CA LYS A 84 8.43 -17.36 7.95
C LYS A 84 9.93 -17.64 7.98
N LEU A 85 10.64 -17.29 6.90
CA LEU A 85 12.08 -17.47 6.84
C LEU A 85 12.80 -16.56 7.83
N ALA A 86 12.41 -15.30 7.87
CA ALA A 86 13.05 -14.28 8.72
C ALA A 86 12.84 -14.56 10.22
N THR A 87 11.70 -15.17 10.58
CA THR A 87 11.37 -15.43 11.98
C THR A 87 11.67 -16.86 12.44
N ARG A 88 12.36 -17.61 11.62
CA ARG A 88 12.72 -19.01 11.94
C ARG A 88 13.51 -19.08 13.25
N GLY A 89 13.05 -19.93 14.16
CA GLY A 89 13.69 -20.10 15.46
C GLY A 89 13.20 -19.14 16.54
N LEU A 90 12.33 -18.19 16.22
CA LEU A 90 11.73 -17.30 17.21
C LEU A 90 10.44 -17.90 17.77
N THR A 91 10.16 -17.60 19.04
CA THR A 91 8.88 -17.96 19.66
C THR A 91 7.77 -17.03 19.12
N ASP A 92 6.51 -17.43 19.29
CA ASP A 92 5.37 -16.59 18.89
C ASP A 92 5.39 -15.23 19.58
N LYS A 93 5.78 -15.20 20.85
CA LYS A 93 5.91 -13.97 21.62
C LYS A 93 7.00 -13.06 21.03
N GLN A 94 8.14 -13.65 20.66
CA GLN A 94 9.24 -12.89 20.02
C GLN A 94 8.83 -12.34 18.67
N VAL A 95 8.10 -13.11 17.86
CA VAL A 95 7.58 -12.64 16.58
C VAL A 95 6.65 -11.45 16.78
N ARG A 96 5.71 -11.52 17.73
CA ARG A 96 4.80 -10.40 18.02
C ARG A 96 5.56 -9.14 18.46
N THR A 97 6.59 -9.29 19.29
CA THR A 97 7.44 -8.19 19.74
C THR A 97 8.19 -7.57 18.56
N LEU A 98 8.79 -8.41 17.71
CA LEU A 98 9.50 -7.96 16.52
C LEU A 98 8.58 -7.15 15.58
N MET A 99 7.41 -7.68 15.30
CA MET A 99 6.46 -7.00 14.40
C MET A 99 5.99 -5.67 14.98
N LYS A 100 5.79 -5.60 16.30
CA LYS A 100 5.44 -4.34 16.97
C LYS A 100 6.54 -3.30 16.82
N LEU A 101 7.80 -3.71 17.00
CA LEU A 101 8.95 -2.81 16.89
C LEU A 101 9.14 -2.34 15.45
N LEU A 102 8.98 -3.23 14.48
CA LEU A 102 9.08 -2.87 13.06
C LEU A 102 8.00 -1.86 12.65
N ARG A 103 6.77 -2.03 13.14
CA ARG A 103 5.70 -1.07 12.89
C ARG A 103 6.02 0.31 13.49
N ALA A 104 6.61 0.35 14.67
CA ALA A 104 7.01 1.61 15.30
C ALA A 104 8.10 2.32 14.49
N VAL A 105 9.10 1.58 14.01
CA VAL A 105 10.16 2.12 13.14
C VAL A 105 9.55 2.65 11.84
N ASP A 106 8.67 1.88 11.22
CA ASP A 106 8.01 2.27 9.98
C ASP A 106 7.17 3.53 10.16
N SER A 107 6.42 3.62 11.24
CA SER A 107 5.62 4.81 11.58
C SER A 107 6.50 6.06 11.72
N ASN A 108 7.65 5.93 12.36
CA ASN A 108 8.60 7.02 12.51
C ASN A 108 9.17 7.47 11.16
N LEU A 109 9.48 6.53 10.28
CA LEU A 109 9.99 6.83 8.95
C LEU A 109 8.93 7.53 8.09
N GLN A 110 7.67 7.10 8.19
CA GLN A 110 6.55 7.76 7.49
C GLN A 110 6.38 9.20 7.97
N ALA A 111 6.44 9.43 9.27
CA ALA A 111 6.31 10.77 9.85
C ALA A 111 7.45 11.70 9.34
N ALA A 112 8.67 11.18 9.27
CA ALA A 112 9.82 11.94 8.76
C ALA A 112 9.63 12.30 7.28
N ARG A 113 9.12 11.37 6.46
CA ARG A 113 8.82 11.64 5.04
C ARG A 113 7.71 12.66 4.85
N ALA A 114 6.69 12.60 5.68
CA ALA A 114 5.56 13.54 5.61
C ALA A 114 5.97 14.95 5.98
N ALA A 115 7.00 15.11 6.82
CA ALA A 115 7.53 16.42 7.24
C ALA A 115 8.37 17.09 6.15
N ASP A 116 8.88 16.33 5.19
CA ASP A 116 9.64 16.84 4.06
C ASP A 116 8.70 17.34 2.96
#